data_d122d7efca1270300ba4836d58de642d
#
_entry.id   d122d7efca1270300ba4836d58de642d
#
_cell.length_a   1.000
_cell.length_b   1.000
_cell.length_c   1.000
_cell.angle_alpha   90.00
_cell.angle_beta   90.00
_cell.angle_gamma   90.00
#
_symmetry.space_group_name_H-M   'P 1'
#
loop_
_entity.id
_entity.type
_entity.pdbx_description
1 polymer ?
#
loop_
_entity_poly.entity_id
_entity_poly.type
_entity_poly.pdbx_seq_one_letter_code
_entity_poly.pdbx_strand_id
1 'polypeptide(L)'
;MEKFQFQNALELIFKCIQRANKYIDETAPWALAKDEANKPRLASVMYNLLESIRICTVLLTPFIPDSCEKIFAQIGACECCRDWDSAAKWGSLSATVTVHKGEAIFPRVDAQKALEELEAIQEAQKKAALPAMEFEPMVEEKVDFDTFCKSDFRAVKVKACELSLIHISEPTRPY
;
A
#
# COMPACT_ATOMS: atom_id res chain seq x y z
N MET A 1 -1.40 20.30 0.70
CA MET A 1 -2.45 19.35 1.07
C MET A 1 -3.81 20.01 1.33
N GLU A 2 -3.86 21.23 1.79
CA GLU A 2 -5.11 21.99 2.06
C GLU A 2 -6.08 22.08 0.86
N LYS A 3 -5.57 22.01 -0.38
CA LYS A 3 -6.38 22.03 -1.60
C LYS A 3 -6.72 20.64 -2.15
N PHE A 4 -6.51 19.57 -1.36
CA PHE A 4 -6.71 18.17 -1.77
C PHE A 4 -5.93 17.74 -3.03
N GLN A 5 -4.84 18.42 -3.36
CA GLN A 5 -3.98 18.12 -4.50
C GLN A 5 -2.87 17.14 -4.09
N PHE A 6 -3.24 15.93 -3.67
CA PHE A 6 -2.30 14.93 -3.15
C PHE A 6 -1.27 14.49 -4.19
N GLN A 7 -1.66 14.37 -5.45
CA GLN A 7 -0.75 14.03 -6.54
C GLN A 7 0.36 15.08 -6.65
N ASN A 8 0.02 16.36 -6.70
CA ASN A 8 0.99 17.43 -6.82
C ASN A 8 1.91 17.50 -5.59
N ALA A 9 1.37 17.23 -4.40
CA ALA A 9 2.17 17.18 -3.18
C ALA A 9 3.21 16.05 -3.23
N LEU A 10 2.80 14.84 -3.64
CA LEU A 10 3.71 13.71 -3.82
C LEU A 10 4.76 14.00 -4.90
N GLU A 11 4.38 14.55 -6.04
CA GLU A 11 5.35 14.92 -7.09
C GLU A 11 6.43 15.87 -6.58
N LEU A 12 6.07 16.86 -5.76
CA LEU A 12 7.03 17.79 -5.17
C LEU A 12 7.97 17.08 -4.19
N ILE A 13 7.45 16.17 -3.35
CA ILE A 13 8.27 15.39 -2.42
C ILE A 13 9.25 14.51 -3.20
N PHE A 14 8.78 13.82 -4.23
CA PHE A 14 9.65 12.99 -5.07
C PHE A 14 10.68 13.81 -5.86
N LYS A 15 10.37 15.04 -6.29
CA LYS A 15 11.37 15.96 -6.85
C LYS A 15 12.47 16.31 -5.85
N CYS A 16 12.13 16.50 -4.56
CA CYS A 16 13.15 16.70 -3.51
C CYS A 16 14.03 15.45 -3.35
N ILE A 17 13.46 14.26 -3.37
CA ILE A 17 14.22 13.01 -3.30
C ILE A 17 15.15 12.85 -4.51
N GLN A 18 14.65 13.13 -5.71
CA GLN A 18 15.46 13.10 -6.93
C GLN A 18 16.61 14.11 -6.87
N ARG A 19 16.36 15.32 -6.31
CA ARG A 19 17.41 16.32 -6.13
C ARG A 19 18.46 15.86 -5.12
N ALA A 20 18.05 15.17 -4.04
CA ALA A 20 18.97 14.58 -3.08
C ALA A 20 19.83 13.47 -3.74
N ASN A 21 19.24 12.61 -4.56
CA ASN A 21 20.00 11.62 -5.33
C ASN A 21 21.02 12.27 -6.27
N LYS A 22 20.61 13.30 -7.01
CA LYS A 22 21.53 14.04 -7.86
C LYS A 22 22.65 14.72 -7.05
N TYR A 23 22.36 15.19 -5.84
CA TYR A 23 23.38 15.77 -4.95
C TYR A 23 24.43 14.74 -4.51
N ILE A 24 24.04 13.47 -4.33
CA ILE A 24 24.98 12.37 -4.06
C ILE A 24 25.94 12.21 -5.24
N ASP A 25 25.42 12.20 -6.48
CA ASP A 25 26.26 12.05 -7.68
C ASP A 25 27.21 13.25 -7.86
N GLU A 26 26.71 14.47 -7.65
CA GLU A 26 27.49 15.72 -7.79
C GLU A 26 28.60 15.83 -6.74
N THR A 27 28.35 15.36 -5.50
CA THR A 27 29.30 15.49 -4.39
C THR A 27 30.23 14.30 -4.24
N ALA A 28 29.86 13.15 -4.84
CA ALA A 28 30.64 11.91 -4.82
C ALA A 28 31.23 11.58 -3.43
N PRO A 29 30.42 11.34 -2.39
CA PRO A 29 30.89 11.17 -1.01
C PRO A 29 31.92 10.06 -0.86
N TRP A 30 31.88 9.03 -1.71
CA TRP A 30 32.88 7.96 -1.76
C TRP A 30 34.27 8.43 -2.19
N ALA A 31 34.35 9.50 -2.99
CA ALA A 31 35.63 10.13 -3.35
C ALA A 31 36.14 10.99 -2.20
N LEU A 32 35.26 11.75 -1.55
CA LEU A 32 35.61 12.56 -0.37
C LEU A 32 36.08 11.71 0.81
N ALA A 33 35.57 10.48 0.94
CA ALA A 33 35.95 9.56 2.01
C ALA A 33 37.38 9.04 1.91
N LYS A 34 38.04 9.14 0.74
CA LYS A 34 39.39 8.66 0.53
C LYS A 34 40.48 9.55 1.17
N ASP A 35 40.17 10.86 1.29
CA ASP A 35 41.12 11.82 1.80
C ASP A 35 40.70 12.34 3.18
N GLU A 36 41.59 12.30 4.15
CA GLU A 36 41.36 12.80 5.50
C GLU A 36 41.06 14.32 5.54
N ALA A 37 41.72 15.08 4.67
CA ALA A 37 41.52 16.52 4.57
C ALA A 37 40.06 16.89 4.20
N ASN A 38 39.36 16.00 3.51
CA ASN A 38 37.99 16.18 3.04
C ASN A 38 36.92 15.71 4.06
N LYS A 39 37.32 15.17 5.21
CA LYS A 39 36.37 14.71 6.25
C LYS A 39 35.33 15.77 6.70
N PRO A 40 35.70 17.07 6.92
CA PRO A 40 34.69 18.06 7.28
C PRO A 40 33.68 18.31 6.16
N ARG A 41 34.12 18.26 4.91
CA ARG A 41 33.24 18.39 3.75
C ARG A 41 32.31 17.17 3.63
N LEU A 42 32.85 15.97 3.81
CA LEU A 42 32.07 14.73 3.82
C LEU A 42 31.00 14.76 4.90
N ALA A 43 31.34 15.17 6.13
CA ALA A 43 30.40 15.31 7.22
C ALA A 43 29.23 16.27 6.86
N SER A 44 29.53 17.40 6.26
CA SER A 44 28.53 18.36 5.81
C SER A 44 27.61 17.78 4.72
N VAL A 45 28.17 17.04 3.76
CA VAL A 45 27.40 16.38 2.70
C VAL A 45 26.49 15.31 3.30
N MET A 46 27.00 14.47 4.18
CA MET A 46 26.21 13.41 4.84
C MET A 46 25.09 14.00 5.71
N TYR A 47 25.39 15.04 6.46
CA TYR A 47 24.38 15.73 7.27
C TYR A 47 23.25 16.30 6.42
N ASN A 48 23.58 16.97 5.30
CA ASN A 48 22.59 17.54 4.40
C ASN A 48 21.69 16.46 3.78
N LEU A 49 22.27 15.29 3.44
CA LEU A 49 21.50 14.16 2.92
C LEU A 49 20.57 13.59 3.99
N LEU A 50 21.05 13.37 5.21
CA LEU A 50 20.23 12.84 6.30
C LEU A 50 19.08 13.79 6.65
N GLU A 51 19.34 15.10 6.68
CA GLU A 51 18.31 16.10 6.93
C GLU A 51 17.27 16.16 5.81
N SER A 52 17.71 16.03 4.55
CA SER A 52 16.80 15.92 3.40
C SER A 52 15.91 14.69 3.50
N ILE A 53 16.49 13.53 3.88
CA ILE A 53 15.74 12.29 4.10
C ILE A 53 14.72 12.48 5.22
N ARG A 54 15.13 13.07 6.36
CA ARG A 54 14.23 13.33 7.48
C ARG A 54 13.03 14.16 7.05
N ILE A 55 13.24 15.28 6.37
CA ILE A 55 12.17 16.18 5.93
C ILE A 55 11.23 15.45 4.97
N CYS A 56 11.79 14.77 3.95
CA CYS A 56 10.97 13.98 3.01
C CYS A 56 10.17 12.89 3.73
N THR A 57 10.75 12.23 4.74
CA THR A 57 10.07 11.19 5.52
C THR A 57 8.92 11.76 6.32
N VAL A 58 9.09 12.91 6.99
CA VAL A 58 8.00 13.60 7.71
C VAL A 58 6.84 13.91 6.74
N LEU A 59 7.16 14.43 5.56
CA LEU A 59 6.14 14.76 4.55
C LEU A 59 5.45 13.53 3.95
N LEU A 60 6.10 12.36 3.94
CA LEU A 60 5.56 11.09 3.46
C LEU A 60 4.79 10.31 4.53
N THR A 61 4.90 10.66 5.79
CA THR A 61 4.23 9.94 6.90
C THR A 61 2.73 9.73 6.67
N PRO A 62 1.94 10.68 6.13
CA PRO A 62 0.53 10.46 5.86
C PRO A 62 0.23 9.43 4.77
N PHE A 63 1.21 9.08 3.93
CA PHE A 63 1.04 8.16 2.79
C PHE A 63 1.57 6.76 3.08
N ILE A 64 2.72 6.67 3.75
CA ILE A 64 3.42 5.39 4.02
C ILE A 64 3.95 5.35 5.48
N PRO A 65 3.08 5.39 6.49
CA PRO A 65 3.48 5.55 7.90
C PRO A 65 4.47 4.47 8.35
N ASP A 66 4.19 3.20 8.08
CA ASP A 66 5.03 2.07 8.52
C ASP A 66 6.46 2.12 7.97
N SER A 67 6.60 2.56 6.70
CA SER A 67 7.91 2.73 6.08
C SER A 67 8.65 3.92 6.67
N CYS A 68 7.94 5.00 6.97
CA CYS A 68 8.51 6.19 7.57
C CYS A 68 9.09 5.91 8.96
N GLU A 69 8.41 5.12 9.80
CA GLU A 69 8.94 4.70 11.10
C GLU A 69 10.27 3.94 10.97
N LYS A 70 10.35 3.02 10.00
CA LYS A 70 11.59 2.29 9.71
C LYS A 70 12.71 3.23 9.25
N ILE A 71 12.39 4.22 8.42
CA ILE A 71 13.38 5.23 7.97
C ILE A 71 13.87 6.06 9.15
N PHE A 72 12.97 6.56 10.01
CA PHE A 72 13.35 7.32 11.20
C PHE A 72 14.25 6.51 12.14
N ALA A 73 13.96 5.24 12.34
CA ALA A 73 14.79 4.35 13.13
C ALA A 73 16.19 4.18 12.52
N GLN A 74 16.28 4.04 11.19
CA GLN A 74 17.57 3.87 10.50
C GLN A 74 18.43 5.14 10.54
N ILE A 75 17.83 6.33 10.36
CA ILE A 75 18.57 7.59 10.42
C ILE A 75 18.79 8.11 11.85
N GLY A 76 18.27 7.40 12.86
CA GLY A 76 18.42 7.79 14.27
C GLY A 76 17.71 9.11 14.62
N ALA A 77 16.61 9.44 13.94
CA ALA A 77 15.86 10.67 14.24
C ALA A 77 15.13 10.56 15.57
N CYS A 78 15.30 11.54 16.45
CA CYS A 78 14.55 11.63 17.70
C CYS A 78 13.07 11.96 17.43
N GLU A 79 12.20 11.69 18.38
CA GLU A 79 10.77 12.01 18.25
C GLU A 79 10.53 13.51 18.03
N CYS A 80 11.32 14.36 18.65
CA CYS A 80 11.25 15.82 18.49
C CYS A 80 11.52 16.32 17.05
N CYS A 81 12.12 15.47 16.19
CA CYS A 81 12.43 15.79 14.80
C CYS A 81 11.44 15.19 13.80
N ARG A 82 10.37 14.52 14.27
CA ARG A 82 9.38 13.82 13.45
C ARG A 82 8.08 14.60 13.26
N ASP A 83 7.92 15.69 14.02
CA ASP A 83 6.73 16.52 13.96
C ASP A 83 6.59 17.21 12.60
N TRP A 84 5.35 17.41 12.17
CA TRP A 84 5.03 18.09 10.92
C TRP A 84 5.67 19.48 10.81
N ASP A 85 5.62 20.24 11.91
CA ASP A 85 6.22 21.58 11.97
C ASP A 85 7.75 21.55 11.86
N SER A 86 8.38 20.43 12.22
CA SER A 86 9.83 20.24 12.08
C SER A 86 10.27 20.16 10.63
N ALA A 87 9.38 19.76 9.71
CA ALA A 87 9.68 19.70 8.27
C ALA A 87 9.94 21.10 7.67
N ALA A 88 9.39 22.14 8.26
CA ALA A 88 9.62 23.52 7.83
C ALA A 88 10.98 24.08 8.27
N LYS A 89 11.68 23.39 9.18
CA LYS A 89 12.95 23.82 9.74
C LYS A 89 14.07 22.93 9.27
N TRP A 90 15.09 23.54 8.66
CA TRP A 90 16.33 22.85 8.31
C TRP A 90 17.25 22.81 9.55
N GLY A 91 17.94 21.68 9.74
CA GLY A 91 18.90 21.54 10.84
C GLY A 91 18.27 21.05 12.14
N SER A 92 17.13 20.37 12.08
CA SER A 92 16.48 19.79 13.27
C SER A 92 17.10 18.45 13.69
N LEU A 93 17.84 17.79 12.81
CA LEU A 93 18.55 16.56 13.14
C LEU A 93 19.79 16.87 13.99
N SER A 94 20.10 16.03 14.98
CA SER A 94 21.32 16.20 15.77
C SER A 94 22.58 16.07 14.91
N ALA A 95 23.58 16.90 15.16
CA ALA A 95 24.87 16.77 14.46
C ALA A 95 25.64 15.48 14.80
N THR A 96 25.27 14.84 15.92
CA THR A 96 25.89 13.58 16.40
C THR A 96 24.98 12.38 16.22
N VAL A 97 24.16 12.38 15.17
CA VAL A 97 23.24 11.28 14.90
C VAL A 97 24.00 10.00 14.53
N THR A 98 23.51 8.88 15.05
CA THR A 98 24.05 7.56 14.70
C THR A 98 23.07 6.88 13.74
N VAL A 99 23.58 6.50 12.58
CA VAL A 99 22.80 5.78 11.57
C VAL A 99 22.88 4.28 11.83
N HIS A 100 21.74 3.61 11.79
CA HIS A 100 21.64 2.16 12.00
C HIS A 100 21.37 1.44 10.68
N LYS A 101 22.13 0.39 10.42
CA LYS A 101 21.86 -0.48 9.26
C LYS A 101 20.64 -1.33 9.59
N GLY A 102 19.53 -1.09 8.89
CA GLY A 102 18.32 -1.88 8.97
C GLY A 102 18.11 -2.78 7.76
N GLU A 103 16.97 -3.49 7.75
CA GLU A 103 16.51 -4.24 6.58
C GLU A 103 16.13 -3.31 5.44
N ALA A 104 16.14 -3.85 4.21
CA ALA A 104 15.68 -3.10 3.04
C ALA A 104 14.17 -2.80 3.19
N ILE A 105 13.82 -1.51 3.24
CA ILE A 105 12.44 -1.07 3.45
C ILE A 105 11.58 -1.38 2.21
N PHE A 106 12.18 -1.27 1.03
CA PHE A 106 11.54 -1.58 -0.25
C PHE A 106 12.35 -2.67 -0.96
N PRO A 107 12.19 -3.96 -0.55
CA PRO A 107 12.86 -5.05 -1.23
C PRO A 107 12.33 -5.19 -2.66
N ARG A 108 13.18 -5.65 -3.57
CA ARG A 108 12.72 -6.03 -4.91
C ARG A 108 11.85 -7.28 -4.78
N VAL A 109 10.61 -7.16 -5.21
CA VAL A 109 9.65 -8.26 -5.23
C VAL A 109 9.76 -8.98 -6.57
N ASP A 110 9.84 -10.32 -6.53
CA ASP A 110 9.71 -11.15 -7.72
C ASP A 110 8.24 -11.12 -8.14
N ALA A 111 7.99 -10.57 -9.33
CA ALA A 111 6.63 -10.36 -9.82
C ALA A 111 5.83 -11.67 -9.94
N GLN A 112 6.49 -12.78 -10.35
CA GLN A 112 5.81 -14.07 -10.49
C GLN A 112 5.36 -14.63 -9.14
N LYS A 113 6.26 -14.66 -8.16
CA LYS A 113 5.93 -15.13 -6.81
C LYS A 113 4.85 -14.29 -6.14
N ALA A 114 4.92 -12.97 -6.30
CA ALA A 114 3.92 -12.07 -5.76
C ALA A 114 2.54 -12.27 -6.38
N LEU A 115 2.47 -12.54 -7.69
CA LEU A 115 1.22 -12.86 -8.37
C LEU A 115 0.63 -14.18 -7.88
N GLU A 116 1.44 -15.23 -7.76
CA GLU A 116 1.01 -16.52 -7.23
C GLU A 116 0.47 -16.41 -5.79
N GLU A 117 1.15 -15.64 -4.94
CA GLU A 117 0.69 -15.37 -3.57
C GLU A 117 -0.63 -14.59 -3.54
N LEU A 118 -0.78 -13.58 -4.40
CA LEU A 118 -2.01 -12.80 -4.52
C LEU A 118 -3.17 -13.64 -5.03
N GLU A 119 -2.95 -14.50 -6.02
CA GLU A 119 -3.95 -15.43 -6.55
C GLU A 119 -4.40 -16.41 -5.47
N ALA A 120 -3.46 -16.98 -4.70
CA ALA A 120 -3.77 -17.87 -3.58
C ALA A 120 -4.62 -17.17 -2.49
N ILE A 121 -4.28 -15.91 -2.15
CA ILE A 121 -5.06 -15.11 -1.19
C ILE A 121 -6.46 -14.83 -1.72
N GLN A 122 -6.59 -14.45 -3.01
CA GLN A 122 -7.88 -14.19 -3.63
C GLN A 122 -8.76 -15.44 -3.68
N GLU A 123 -8.18 -16.60 -4.00
CA GLU A 123 -8.92 -17.88 -3.99
C GLU A 123 -9.38 -18.25 -2.58
N ALA A 124 -8.52 -18.06 -1.57
CA ALA A 124 -8.88 -18.29 -0.18
C ALA A 124 -10.03 -17.36 0.27
N GLN A 125 -9.96 -16.08 -0.11
CA GLN A 125 -11.03 -15.12 0.19
C GLN A 125 -12.34 -15.45 -0.54
N LYS A 126 -12.28 -15.88 -1.81
CA LYS A 126 -13.46 -16.32 -2.56
C LYS A 126 -14.10 -17.55 -1.92
N LYS A 127 -13.30 -18.54 -1.51
CA LYS A 127 -13.79 -19.73 -0.80
C LYS A 127 -14.42 -19.39 0.55
N ALA A 128 -13.85 -18.43 1.28
CA ALA A 128 -14.39 -17.99 2.56
C ALA A 128 -15.66 -17.12 2.43
N ALA A 129 -15.78 -16.38 1.33
CA ALA A 129 -16.92 -15.51 1.05
C ALA A 129 -18.12 -16.24 0.43
N LEU A 130 -17.92 -17.45 -0.15
CA LEU A 130 -19.02 -18.26 -0.63
C LEU A 130 -19.67 -18.92 0.59
N PRO A 131 -20.96 -18.62 0.89
CA PRO A 131 -21.69 -19.41 1.85
C PRO A 131 -21.67 -20.84 1.37
N ALA A 132 -21.42 -21.79 2.27
CA ALA A 132 -21.58 -23.22 1.95
C ALA A 132 -23.04 -23.44 1.56
N MET A 133 -23.36 -23.35 0.27
CA MET A 133 -24.67 -23.72 -0.21
C MET A 133 -24.70 -25.26 -0.18
N GLU A 134 -25.36 -25.81 0.80
CA GLU A 134 -25.78 -27.20 0.76
C GLU A 134 -26.84 -27.31 -0.32
N PHE A 135 -26.43 -27.83 -1.47
CA PHE A 135 -27.41 -28.22 -2.50
C PHE A 135 -28.11 -29.48 -2.02
N GLU A 136 -29.42 -29.42 -1.94
CA GLU A 136 -30.21 -30.66 -1.77
C GLU A 136 -29.80 -31.65 -2.87
N PRO A 137 -29.59 -32.93 -2.51
CA PRO A 137 -29.19 -33.93 -3.49
C PRO A 137 -30.23 -33.96 -4.63
N MET A 138 -29.74 -33.92 -5.86
CA MET A 138 -30.63 -34.09 -7.02
C MET A 138 -31.44 -35.36 -6.84
N VAL A 139 -32.75 -35.26 -7.04
CA VAL A 139 -33.66 -36.42 -7.00
C VAL A 139 -33.12 -37.48 -7.92
N GLU A 140 -32.85 -38.69 -7.38
CA GLU A 140 -32.27 -39.79 -8.15
C GLU A 140 -33.25 -40.35 -9.19
N GLU A 141 -34.56 -40.12 -9.01
CA GLU A 141 -35.57 -40.54 -9.99
C GLU A 141 -35.59 -39.61 -11.20
N LYS A 142 -35.22 -40.18 -12.34
CA LYS A 142 -35.34 -39.49 -13.62
C LYS A 142 -36.80 -39.31 -13.99
N VAL A 143 -37.22 -38.08 -14.20
CA VAL A 143 -38.58 -37.80 -14.68
C VAL A 143 -38.70 -38.33 -16.11
N ASP A 144 -39.73 -39.11 -16.36
CA ASP A 144 -40.06 -39.62 -17.69
C ASP A 144 -40.39 -38.46 -18.65
N PHE A 145 -40.01 -38.62 -19.93
CA PHE A 145 -40.17 -37.60 -20.96
C PHE A 145 -41.62 -37.12 -21.08
N ASP A 146 -42.58 -38.05 -20.99
CA ASP A 146 -44.00 -37.74 -21.07
C ASP A 146 -44.45 -36.85 -19.87
N THR A 147 -43.88 -37.07 -18.71
CA THR A 147 -44.14 -36.23 -17.52
C THR A 147 -43.51 -34.87 -17.66
N PHE A 148 -42.30 -34.78 -18.23
CA PHE A 148 -41.66 -33.51 -18.53
C PHE A 148 -42.45 -32.68 -19.53
N CYS A 149 -42.98 -33.33 -20.61
CA CYS A 149 -43.80 -32.65 -21.61
C CYS A 149 -45.14 -32.13 -21.09
N LYS A 150 -45.61 -32.61 -19.94
CA LYS A 150 -46.81 -32.07 -19.27
C LYS A 150 -46.51 -30.82 -18.45
N SER A 151 -45.24 -30.46 -18.27
CA SER A 151 -44.82 -29.28 -17.55
C SER A 151 -45.00 -28.02 -18.42
N ASP A 152 -45.62 -27.00 -17.91
CA ASP A 152 -45.85 -25.72 -18.62
C ASP A 152 -44.77 -24.70 -18.20
N PHE A 153 -43.84 -24.41 -19.09
CA PHE A 153 -42.77 -23.42 -18.90
C PHE A 153 -43.18 -22.12 -19.60
N ARG A 154 -43.32 -21.03 -18.80
CA ARG A 154 -43.68 -19.71 -19.32
C ARG A 154 -42.58 -18.71 -19.11
N ALA A 155 -42.25 -17.96 -20.13
CA ALA A 155 -41.39 -16.78 -20.00
C ALA A 155 -42.18 -15.64 -19.37
N VAL A 156 -41.69 -15.08 -18.27
CA VAL A 156 -42.34 -13.96 -17.58
C VAL A 156 -41.41 -12.76 -17.57
N LYS A 157 -42.00 -11.55 -17.64
CA LYS A 157 -41.26 -10.30 -17.48
C LYS A 157 -41.41 -9.83 -16.03
N VAL A 158 -40.27 -9.72 -15.33
CA VAL A 158 -40.23 -9.16 -13.98
C VAL A 158 -40.65 -7.67 -14.06
N LYS A 159 -41.71 -7.28 -13.39
CA LYS A 159 -42.19 -5.89 -13.35
C LYS A 159 -41.58 -5.07 -12.22
N ALA A 160 -41.30 -5.68 -11.09
CA ALA A 160 -40.68 -5.04 -9.94
C ALA A 160 -39.90 -6.08 -9.13
N CYS A 161 -38.80 -5.66 -8.55
CA CYS A 161 -38.01 -6.47 -7.62
C CYS A 161 -37.62 -5.53 -6.45
N GLU A 162 -38.11 -5.82 -5.25
CA GLU A 162 -37.77 -5.10 -4.03
C GLU A 162 -36.84 -5.96 -3.18
N LEU A 163 -35.72 -5.39 -2.77
CA LEU A 163 -34.81 -6.03 -1.84
C LEU A 163 -35.40 -5.93 -0.43
N SER A 164 -35.93 -7.03 0.07
CA SER A 164 -36.36 -7.12 1.46
C SER A 164 -35.25 -7.70 2.32
N LEU A 165 -34.75 -6.94 3.29
CA LEU A 165 -33.74 -7.38 4.24
C LEU A 165 -34.23 -8.51 5.17
N ILE A 166 -35.55 -8.75 5.23
CA ILE A 166 -36.17 -9.74 6.11
C ILE A 166 -36.43 -11.07 5.38
N HIS A 167 -36.49 -11.09 4.04
CA HIS A 167 -36.89 -12.24 3.24
C HIS A 167 -35.85 -12.67 2.21
N ILE A 168 -34.58 -12.55 2.54
CA ILE A 168 -33.46 -12.98 1.67
C ILE A 168 -33.51 -14.49 1.35
N SER A 169 -34.25 -15.28 2.12
CA SER A 169 -34.38 -16.73 1.99
C SER A 169 -35.69 -17.22 1.37
N GLU A 170 -36.67 -16.34 1.12
CA GLU A 170 -37.93 -16.76 0.49
C GLU A 170 -37.89 -16.57 -1.03
N PRO A 171 -38.24 -17.61 -1.82
CA PRO A 171 -38.42 -17.44 -3.25
C PRO A 171 -39.57 -16.45 -3.49
N THR A 172 -39.32 -15.46 -4.35
CA THR A 172 -40.34 -14.49 -4.80
C THR A 172 -41.60 -15.21 -5.24
N ARG A 173 -42.70 -15.03 -4.54
CA ARG A 173 -44.00 -15.55 -4.98
C ARG A 173 -44.39 -14.92 -6.31
N PRO A 174 -44.66 -15.74 -7.36
CA PRO A 174 -45.19 -15.21 -8.61
C PRO A 174 -46.61 -14.68 -8.38
N TYR A 175 -46.84 -13.46 -8.77
CA TYR A 175 -48.19 -12.91 -8.88
C TYR A 175 -48.79 -13.33 -10.20
#